data_51472259a221d985a30ac8876b8abb41
#
_entry.id   51472259a221d985a30ac8876b8abb41
#
_cell.length_a   1.000
_cell.length_b   1.000
_cell.length_c   1.000
_cell.angle_alpha   90.00
_cell.angle_beta   90.00
_cell.angle_gamma   90.00
#
_symmetry.space_group_name_H-M   'P 1'
#
loop_
_entity.id
_entity.type
_entity.pdbx_description
1 polymer ?
#
loop_
_entity_poly.entity_id
_entity_poly.type
_entity_poly.pdbx_seq_one_letter_code
_entity_poly.pdbx_strand_id
1 'polypeptide(L)'
;GSSMSKQRTRMTDIAARAQVSTATVSRVFNGVGQVSEATRAKVLTAIDELGYERPVLEPTSSVPNVGVILPELTNPIFAAFAHNLQNAIAGSGGVAMLRSQTPGATSELDHLESLIAHDVDGIIFVSGRHADYLGDLNRYQDLTDRRIPFVTINGARPEIAAPDFSTGDAAGIRAAVGHLAQLGHRNIALLTGRSHVVPSARKLAAFREIMSELFDVEDPLTAETFYTYEAAAAATGTLIRAGATAVVCGSDMQALGVIRALRDAGLSVPDDVSVVGYDDTFLMSHTDPALTTVRQPVNAITNAAVQTLFDAIGSARTLVHEDYVYNPDLVVRSSTAPMRPR
;
A
#
# COMPACT_ATOMS: atom_id res chain seq x y z
N GLY A 1 4.47 -46.30 28.82
CA GLY A 1 4.04 -45.61 27.66
C GLY A 1 5.09 -44.66 27.17
N SER A 2 5.81 -45.04 26.11
CA SER A 2 6.88 -44.27 25.47
C SER A 2 6.28 -42.99 24.89
N SER A 3 6.55 -41.87 25.52
CA SER A 3 6.29 -40.55 24.98
C SER A 3 7.27 -40.33 23.81
N MET A 4 6.83 -40.60 22.59
CA MET A 4 7.53 -40.12 21.40
C MET A 4 7.42 -38.60 21.40
N SER A 5 8.49 -37.90 21.77
CA SER A 5 8.60 -36.47 21.57
C SER A 5 8.49 -36.21 20.07
N LYS A 6 7.41 -35.58 19.64
CA LYS A 6 7.22 -35.13 18.27
C LYS A 6 8.39 -34.22 17.94
N GLN A 7 9.33 -34.72 17.13
CA GLN A 7 10.50 -33.96 16.73
C GLN A 7 10.02 -32.74 15.95
N ARG A 8 10.33 -31.53 16.46
CA ARG A 8 9.89 -30.27 15.88
C ARG A 8 10.54 -30.06 14.52
N THR A 9 9.76 -29.90 13.45
CA THR A 9 10.25 -29.58 12.12
C THR A 9 11.00 -28.23 12.15
N ARG A 10 12.18 -28.18 11.54
CA ARG A 10 13.05 -27.01 11.50
C ARG A 10 13.10 -26.40 10.10
N MET A 11 13.54 -25.13 9.99
CA MET A 11 13.76 -24.50 8.68
C MET A 11 14.77 -25.27 7.82
N THR A 12 15.75 -25.96 8.44
CA THR A 12 16.68 -26.85 7.73
C THR A 12 15.97 -28.04 7.07
N ASP A 13 14.92 -28.56 7.68
CA ASP A 13 14.12 -29.65 7.12
C ASP A 13 13.32 -29.18 5.89
N ILE A 14 12.79 -27.97 5.95
CA ILE A 14 12.09 -27.33 4.81
C ILE A 14 13.06 -27.12 3.66
N ALA A 15 14.25 -26.58 3.94
CA ALA A 15 15.29 -26.31 2.94
C ALA A 15 15.71 -27.61 2.23
N ALA A 16 15.94 -28.68 2.98
CA ALA A 16 16.27 -29.99 2.45
C ALA A 16 15.15 -30.55 1.57
N ARG A 17 13.90 -30.46 2.04
CA ARG A 17 12.74 -30.98 1.29
C ARG A 17 12.49 -30.20 0.00
N ALA A 18 12.63 -28.89 0.02
CA ALA A 18 12.45 -28.01 -1.13
C ALA A 18 13.69 -27.93 -2.05
N GLN A 19 14.82 -28.52 -1.63
CA GLN A 19 16.11 -28.46 -2.35
C GLN A 19 16.59 -27.03 -2.57
N VAL A 20 16.51 -26.21 -1.54
CA VAL A 20 16.95 -24.81 -1.52
C VAL A 20 17.79 -24.54 -0.27
N SER A 21 18.42 -23.36 -0.22
CA SER A 21 19.14 -22.92 0.97
C SER A 21 18.19 -22.48 2.09
N THR A 22 18.66 -22.51 3.33
CA THR A 22 17.93 -21.95 4.47
C THR A 22 17.68 -20.46 4.31
N ALA A 23 18.58 -19.73 3.65
CA ALA A 23 18.39 -18.33 3.31
C ALA A 23 17.20 -18.11 2.37
N THR A 24 17.00 -19.00 1.40
CA THR A 24 15.84 -18.96 0.49
C THR A 24 14.55 -19.21 1.25
N VAL A 25 14.51 -20.18 2.15
CA VAL A 25 13.36 -20.43 3.03
C VAL A 25 13.03 -19.19 3.85
N SER A 26 14.03 -18.57 4.45
CA SER A 26 13.85 -17.33 5.23
C SER A 26 13.29 -16.20 4.39
N ARG A 27 13.73 -16.03 3.15
CA ARG A 27 13.20 -15.02 2.22
C ARG A 27 11.71 -15.26 1.91
N VAL A 28 11.31 -16.49 1.70
CA VAL A 28 9.90 -16.84 1.48
C VAL A 28 9.06 -16.49 2.71
N PHE A 29 9.52 -16.83 3.91
CA PHE A 29 8.81 -16.51 5.15
C PHE A 29 8.69 -15.01 5.41
N ASN A 30 9.75 -14.26 5.14
CA ASN A 30 9.82 -12.84 5.49
C ASN A 30 9.37 -11.92 4.34
N GLY A 31 9.09 -12.47 3.14
CA GLY A 31 8.74 -11.68 1.97
C GLY A 31 9.85 -10.74 1.49
N VAL A 32 11.11 -10.99 1.89
CA VAL A 32 12.27 -10.16 1.58
C VAL A 32 13.06 -10.77 0.42
N GLY A 33 13.51 -9.91 -0.51
CA GLY A 33 14.29 -10.33 -1.66
C GLY A 33 13.46 -10.93 -2.78
N GLN A 34 14.11 -11.20 -3.90
CA GLN A 34 13.46 -11.81 -5.05
C GLN A 34 13.56 -13.33 -4.96
N VAL A 35 12.41 -13.99 -4.92
CA VAL A 35 12.30 -15.44 -5.03
C VAL A 35 11.38 -15.72 -6.21
N SER A 36 11.80 -16.62 -7.12
CA SER A 36 10.97 -16.99 -8.26
C SER A 36 9.67 -17.67 -7.79
N GLU A 37 8.61 -17.54 -8.58
CA GLU A 37 7.33 -18.20 -8.33
C GLU A 37 7.49 -19.72 -8.15
N ALA A 38 8.33 -20.36 -8.97
CA ALA A 38 8.60 -21.79 -8.89
C ALA A 38 9.30 -22.17 -7.58
N THR A 39 10.29 -21.38 -7.14
CA THR A 39 10.99 -21.60 -5.89
C THR A 39 10.07 -21.38 -4.69
N ARG A 40 9.26 -20.32 -4.72
CA ARG A 40 8.26 -20.05 -3.70
C ARG A 40 7.28 -21.21 -3.56
N ALA A 41 6.76 -21.74 -4.67
CA ALA A 41 5.85 -22.87 -4.68
C ALA A 41 6.49 -24.13 -4.06
N LYS A 42 7.76 -24.41 -4.35
CA LYS A 42 8.49 -25.53 -3.75
C LYS A 42 8.60 -25.40 -2.24
N VAL A 43 8.93 -24.22 -1.75
CA VAL A 43 9.06 -23.96 -0.31
C VAL A 43 7.69 -24.10 0.38
N LEU A 44 6.64 -23.51 -0.18
CA LEU A 44 5.29 -23.62 0.38
C LEU A 44 4.79 -25.05 0.41
N THR A 45 5.07 -25.84 -0.64
CA THR A 45 4.73 -27.27 -0.68
C THR A 45 5.49 -28.05 0.40
N ALA A 46 6.78 -27.78 0.59
CA ALA A 46 7.56 -28.45 1.63
C ALA A 46 7.05 -28.10 3.03
N ILE A 47 6.64 -26.85 3.27
CA ILE A 47 6.04 -26.42 4.54
C ILE A 47 4.76 -27.21 4.81
N ASP A 48 3.88 -27.32 3.82
CA ASP A 48 2.62 -28.03 3.92
C ASP A 48 2.83 -29.53 4.19
N GLU A 49 3.72 -30.17 3.42
CA GLU A 49 4.03 -31.61 3.57
C GLU A 49 4.66 -31.96 4.92
N LEU A 50 5.50 -31.08 5.46
CA LEU A 50 6.18 -31.29 6.75
C LEU A 50 5.35 -30.85 7.94
N GLY A 51 4.21 -30.17 7.72
CA GLY A 51 3.37 -29.64 8.77
C GLY A 51 4.09 -28.61 9.64
N TYR A 52 4.97 -27.79 9.02
CA TYR A 52 5.70 -26.78 9.75
C TYR A 52 4.81 -25.60 10.11
N GLU A 53 4.83 -25.25 11.39
CA GLU A 53 4.18 -24.03 11.88
C GLU A 53 5.26 -23.12 12.48
N ARG A 54 5.32 -21.87 11.98
CA ARG A 54 6.22 -20.89 12.54
C ARG A 54 5.78 -20.58 13.97
N PRO A 55 6.67 -20.65 14.97
CA PRO A 55 6.31 -20.29 16.33
C PRO A 55 5.81 -18.85 16.41
N VAL A 56 4.65 -18.64 17.01
CA VAL A 56 4.15 -17.30 17.33
C VAL A 56 4.95 -16.79 18.53
N LEU A 57 5.54 -15.60 18.39
CA LEU A 57 6.20 -14.95 19.50
C LEU A 57 5.13 -14.40 20.46
N GLU A 58 5.20 -14.86 21.71
CA GLU A 58 4.33 -14.31 22.76
C GLU A 58 4.86 -12.96 23.24
N PRO A 59 3.98 -11.99 23.54
CA PRO A 59 4.41 -10.73 24.10
C PRO A 59 5.10 -10.95 25.44
N THR A 60 6.38 -10.59 25.52
CA THR A 60 7.17 -10.64 26.75
C THR A 60 7.88 -9.30 26.93
N SER A 61 8.39 -9.02 28.14
CA SER A 61 9.16 -7.80 28.43
C SER A 61 10.47 -7.71 27.62
N SER A 62 10.94 -8.81 27.02
CA SER A 62 12.17 -8.87 26.23
C SER A 62 11.95 -8.75 24.72
N VAL A 63 10.71 -8.82 24.25
CA VAL A 63 10.35 -8.79 22.84
C VAL A 63 9.57 -7.51 22.54
N PRO A 64 10.03 -6.69 21.57
CA PRO A 64 9.30 -5.47 21.20
C PRO A 64 7.90 -5.78 20.68
N ASN A 65 6.91 -5.10 21.25
CA ASN A 65 5.53 -5.11 20.78
C ASN A 65 5.29 -3.88 19.93
N VAL A 66 4.93 -4.06 18.68
CA VAL A 66 4.72 -2.98 17.73
C VAL A 66 3.26 -2.93 17.32
N GLY A 67 2.61 -1.81 17.62
CA GLY A 67 1.26 -1.54 17.15
C GLY A 67 1.27 -1.08 15.69
N VAL A 68 0.33 -1.58 14.91
CA VAL A 68 0.13 -1.14 13.52
C VAL A 68 -1.32 -0.75 13.35
N ILE A 69 -1.57 0.50 13.02
CA ILE A 69 -2.92 1.01 12.77
C ILE A 69 -3.08 1.27 11.29
N LEU A 70 -4.07 0.62 10.67
CA LEU A 70 -4.35 0.68 9.25
C LEU A 70 -5.81 1.10 9.00
N PRO A 71 -6.12 1.58 7.78
CA PRO A 71 -7.49 1.65 7.31
C PRO A 71 -8.11 0.26 7.15
N GLU A 72 -9.30 0.20 6.50
CA GLU A 72 -10.01 -1.06 6.26
C GLU A 72 -9.17 -2.06 5.46
N LEU A 73 -9.10 -3.29 5.93
CA LEU A 73 -8.40 -4.39 5.23
C LEU A 73 -9.19 -4.91 4.01
N THR A 74 -10.42 -4.46 3.82
CA THR A 74 -11.21 -4.76 2.60
C THR A 74 -10.64 -4.11 1.34
N ASN A 75 -9.88 -3.02 1.49
CA ASN A 75 -9.09 -2.50 0.38
C ASN A 75 -7.78 -3.29 0.30
N PRO A 76 -7.52 -4.03 -0.80
CA PRO A 76 -6.39 -4.96 -0.89
C PRO A 76 -5.01 -4.34 -0.66
N ILE A 77 -4.82 -3.04 -0.94
CA ILE A 77 -3.53 -2.39 -0.69
C ILE A 77 -3.21 -2.34 0.81
N PHE A 78 -4.20 -2.11 1.65
CA PHE A 78 -3.98 -2.08 3.10
C PHE A 78 -3.74 -3.47 3.67
N ALA A 79 -4.37 -4.49 3.10
CA ALA A 79 -4.05 -5.88 3.42
C ALA A 79 -2.60 -6.23 3.05
N ALA A 80 -2.11 -5.74 1.90
CA ALA A 80 -0.72 -5.92 1.48
C ALA A 80 0.26 -5.23 2.45
N PHE A 81 -0.02 -4.01 2.87
CA PHE A 81 0.78 -3.32 3.88
C PHE A 81 0.78 -4.08 5.21
N ALA A 82 -0.40 -4.51 5.68
CA ALA A 82 -0.53 -5.26 6.93
C ALA A 82 0.31 -6.54 6.92
N HIS A 83 0.21 -7.32 5.84
CA HIS A 83 0.95 -8.56 5.67
C HIS A 83 2.46 -8.33 5.68
N ASN A 84 2.95 -7.36 4.91
CA ASN A 84 4.38 -7.07 4.84
C ASN A 84 4.92 -6.48 6.14
N LEU A 85 4.16 -5.61 6.82
CA LEU A 85 4.55 -5.07 8.12
C LEU A 85 4.63 -6.18 9.17
N GLN A 86 3.63 -7.05 9.23
CA GLN A 86 3.63 -8.16 10.17
C GLN A 86 4.85 -9.07 9.97
N ASN A 87 5.17 -9.40 8.73
CA ASN A 87 6.33 -10.24 8.41
C ASN A 87 7.65 -9.54 8.74
N ALA A 88 7.79 -8.25 8.44
CA ALA A 88 9.00 -7.49 8.74
C ALA A 88 9.21 -7.34 10.26
N ILE A 89 8.14 -7.09 11.01
CA ILE A 89 8.19 -7.00 12.48
C ILE A 89 8.60 -8.36 13.08
N ALA A 90 7.99 -9.45 12.64
CA ALA A 90 8.34 -10.79 13.10
C ALA A 90 9.78 -11.16 12.74
N GLY A 91 10.22 -10.80 11.52
CA GLY A 91 11.60 -11.02 11.06
C GLY A 91 12.65 -10.21 11.85
N SER A 92 12.24 -9.11 12.46
CA SER A 92 13.09 -8.28 13.34
C SER A 92 13.03 -8.71 14.82
N GLY A 93 12.32 -9.77 15.13
CA GLY A 93 12.23 -10.31 16.50
C GLY A 93 11.14 -9.68 17.35
N GLY A 94 10.17 -8.99 16.74
CA GLY A 94 9.07 -8.35 17.45
C GLY A 94 7.73 -9.06 17.24
N VAL A 95 6.71 -8.55 17.92
CA VAL A 95 5.30 -8.98 17.79
C VAL A 95 4.48 -7.83 17.24
N ALA A 96 3.75 -8.08 16.16
CA ALA A 96 2.85 -7.11 15.56
C ALA A 96 1.46 -7.19 16.20
N MET A 97 0.92 -6.04 16.58
CA MET A 97 -0.45 -5.88 17.08
C MET A 97 -1.23 -5.07 16.05
N LEU A 98 -1.91 -5.74 15.14
CA LEU A 98 -2.64 -5.11 14.04
C LEU A 98 -4.00 -4.58 14.52
N ARG A 99 -4.31 -3.34 14.12
CA ARG A 99 -5.61 -2.68 14.34
C ARG A 99 -6.06 -2.05 13.05
N SER A 100 -7.18 -2.52 12.51
CA SER A 100 -7.78 -1.91 11.33
C SER A 100 -9.00 -1.08 11.71
N GLN A 101 -9.16 0.07 11.05
CA GLN A 101 -10.31 0.95 11.27
C GLN A 101 -11.49 0.45 10.46
N THR A 102 -12.69 0.61 11.01
CA THR A 102 -13.94 0.36 10.31
C THR A 102 -14.75 1.65 10.35
N PRO A 103 -15.20 2.20 9.22
CA PRO A 103 -16.02 3.41 9.20
C PRO A 103 -17.25 3.27 10.10
N GLY A 104 -17.48 4.27 10.96
CA GLY A 104 -18.58 4.26 11.91
C GLY A 104 -18.38 3.36 13.14
N ALA A 105 -17.25 2.66 13.26
CA ALA A 105 -16.92 1.82 14.41
C ALA A 105 -15.68 2.37 15.13
N THR A 106 -14.68 1.52 15.43
CA THR A 106 -13.50 1.91 16.19
C THR A 106 -12.60 2.87 15.41
N SER A 107 -12.27 4.01 16.00
CA SER A 107 -11.43 5.05 15.42
C SER A 107 -9.93 4.78 15.62
N GLU A 108 -9.09 5.53 14.91
CA GLU A 108 -7.63 5.52 15.13
C GLU A 108 -7.29 5.83 16.59
N LEU A 109 -7.94 6.83 17.19
CA LEU A 109 -7.67 7.21 18.59
C LEU A 109 -8.02 6.08 19.56
N ASP A 110 -9.16 5.41 19.38
CA ASP A 110 -9.54 4.28 20.22
C ASP A 110 -8.52 3.14 20.12
N HIS A 111 -8.06 2.82 18.89
CA HIS A 111 -7.02 1.83 18.69
C HIS A 111 -5.70 2.23 19.33
N LEU A 112 -5.33 3.51 19.22
CA LEU A 112 -4.12 4.04 19.82
C LEU A 112 -4.14 3.91 21.34
N GLU A 113 -5.24 4.29 21.98
CA GLU A 113 -5.42 4.16 23.43
C GLU A 113 -5.35 2.70 23.88
N SER A 114 -5.94 1.78 23.12
CA SER A 114 -5.85 0.33 23.37
C SER A 114 -4.41 -0.16 23.29
N LEU A 115 -3.67 0.24 22.27
CA LEU A 115 -2.27 -0.16 22.09
C LEU A 115 -1.37 0.37 23.23
N ILE A 116 -1.57 1.61 23.65
CA ILE A 116 -0.85 2.19 24.78
C ILE A 116 -1.16 1.41 26.08
N ALA A 117 -2.42 1.04 26.30
CA ALA A 117 -2.83 0.23 27.43
C ALA A 117 -2.20 -1.18 27.43
N HIS A 118 -1.81 -1.68 26.28
CA HIS A 118 -1.10 -2.96 26.13
C HIS A 118 0.44 -2.82 26.06
N ASP A 119 0.96 -1.68 26.51
CA ASP A 119 2.40 -1.42 26.64
C ASP A 119 3.20 -1.64 25.35
N VAL A 120 2.71 -1.11 24.23
CA VAL A 120 3.47 -1.16 22.97
C VAL A 120 4.78 -0.38 23.09
N ASP A 121 5.82 -0.91 22.46
CA ASP A 121 7.15 -0.28 22.41
C ASP A 121 7.28 0.73 21.27
N GLY A 122 6.45 0.62 20.25
CA GLY A 122 6.41 1.53 19.11
C GLY A 122 5.15 1.33 18.28
N ILE A 123 4.89 2.28 17.39
CA ILE A 123 3.67 2.29 16.58
C ILE A 123 3.99 2.67 15.13
N ILE A 124 3.29 2.04 14.20
CA ILE A 124 3.30 2.39 12.77
C ILE A 124 1.89 2.79 12.35
N PHE A 125 1.75 4.00 11.82
CA PHE A 125 0.49 4.50 11.27
C PHE A 125 0.53 4.39 9.74
N VAL A 126 -0.44 3.71 9.17
CA VAL A 126 -0.57 3.57 7.70
C VAL A 126 -1.78 4.37 7.23
N SER A 127 -1.56 5.36 6.39
CA SER A 127 -2.62 6.17 5.75
C SER A 127 -3.71 6.62 6.72
N GLY A 128 -3.31 7.04 7.91
CA GLY A 128 -4.22 7.44 8.99
C GLY A 128 -4.48 8.94 9.04
N ARG A 129 -4.88 9.42 10.20
CA ARG A 129 -5.17 10.86 10.43
C ARG A 129 -3.93 11.74 10.23
N HIS A 130 -2.72 11.21 10.38
CA HIS A 130 -1.49 11.92 10.04
C HIS A 130 -1.47 12.38 8.58
N ALA A 131 -2.10 11.62 7.69
CA ALA A 131 -2.17 11.91 6.27
C ALA A 131 -3.38 12.78 5.89
N ASP A 132 -4.13 13.30 6.85
CA ASP A 132 -5.31 14.13 6.62
C ASP A 132 -5.02 15.56 7.09
N TYR A 133 -5.00 16.51 6.16
CA TYR A 133 -4.76 17.93 6.48
C TYR A 133 -5.80 18.53 7.43
N LEU A 134 -7.00 17.93 7.51
CA LEU A 134 -8.05 18.33 8.44
C LEU A 134 -7.93 17.59 9.79
N GLY A 135 -7.00 16.64 9.91
CA GLY A 135 -6.82 15.84 11.09
C GLY A 135 -6.18 16.61 12.26
N ASP A 136 -6.65 16.34 13.47
CA ASP A 136 -6.01 16.81 14.70
C ASP A 136 -4.70 16.04 14.92
N LEU A 137 -3.62 16.77 15.20
CA LEU A 137 -2.28 16.21 15.39
C LEU A 137 -1.92 15.98 16.86
N ASN A 138 -2.79 16.29 17.79
CA ASN A 138 -2.50 16.18 19.24
C ASN A 138 -2.10 14.77 19.65
N ARG A 139 -2.70 13.74 19.06
CA ARG A 139 -2.38 12.34 19.38
C ARG A 139 -0.92 12.00 19.06
N TYR A 140 -0.37 12.55 18.00
CA TYR A 140 1.02 12.30 17.59
C TYR A 140 2.00 13.07 18.49
N GLN A 141 1.67 14.30 18.85
CA GLN A 141 2.45 15.06 19.82
C GLN A 141 2.46 14.39 21.19
N ASP A 142 1.33 13.82 21.61
CA ASP A 142 1.22 13.07 22.86
C ASP A 142 2.16 11.86 22.89
N LEU A 143 2.27 11.13 21.79
CA LEU A 143 3.23 10.02 21.67
C LEU A 143 4.68 10.49 21.82
N THR A 144 5.03 11.61 21.20
CA THR A 144 6.35 12.21 21.34
C THR A 144 6.62 12.61 22.79
N ASP A 145 5.67 13.22 23.45
CA ASP A 145 5.78 13.62 24.87
C ASP A 145 5.93 12.41 25.80
N ARG A 146 5.26 11.32 25.49
CA ARG A 146 5.36 10.04 26.23
C ARG A 146 6.60 9.22 25.87
N ARG A 147 7.39 9.67 24.88
CA ARG A 147 8.57 8.96 24.36
C ARG A 147 8.24 7.56 23.81
N ILE A 148 7.08 7.43 23.20
CA ILE A 148 6.71 6.23 22.42
C ILE A 148 7.11 6.49 20.97
N PRO A 149 8.13 5.80 20.43
CA PRO A 149 8.54 6.02 19.05
C PRO A 149 7.47 5.57 18.09
N PHE A 150 7.29 6.30 17.02
CA PHE A 150 6.38 5.96 15.94
C PHE A 150 6.89 6.43 14.60
N VAL A 151 6.43 5.79 13.55
CA VAL A 151 6.67 6.18 12.15
C VAL A 151 5.34 6.21 11.41
N THR A 152 5.31 6.92 10.29
CA THR A 152 4.11 7.05 9.46
C THR A 152 4.37 6.55 8.05
N ILE A 153 3.33 6.06 7.39
CA ILE A 153 3.37 5.58 6.02
C ILE A 153 2.34 6.32 5.19
N ASN A 154 2.73 6.77 4.01
CA ASN A 154 1.89 7.41 3.00
C ASN A 154 1.19 8.70 3.47
N GLY A 155 1.93 9.59 4.10
CA GLY A 155 1.32 10.86 4.45
C GLY A 155 2.18 11.81 5.26
N ALA A 156 3.37 12.14 4.77
CA ALA A 156 4.27 13.07 5.48
C ALA A 156 3.61 14.42 5.74
N ARG A 157 3.68 14.87 6.99
CA ARG A 157 3.33 16.23 7.41
C ARG A 157 4.47 16.77 8.26
N PRO A 158 5.03 17.95 7.91
CA PRO A 158 6.20 18.52 8.61
C PRO A 158 5.99 18.76 10.11
N GLU A 159 4.74 18.94 10.53
CA GLU A 159 4.37 19.18 11.93
C GLU A 159 4.47 17.92 12.82
N ILE A 160 4.57 16.74 12.21
CA ILE A 160 4.67 15.47 12.94
C ILE A 160 6.14 15.11 13.11
N ALA A 161 6.56 14.95 14.37
CA ALA A 161 7.95 14.61 14.73
C ALA A 161 8.21 13.11 14.56
N ALA A 162 8.08 12.63 13.34
CA ALA A 162 8.34 11.23 12.97
C ALA A 162 8.73 11.13 11.49
N PRO A 163 9.56 10.15 11.13
CA PRO A 163 9.83 9.88 9.72
C PRO A 163 8.60 9.29 9.04
N ASP A 164 8.38 9.69 7.79
CA ASP A 164 7.34 9.14 6.92
C ASP A 164 7.98 8.40 5.74
N PHE A 165 7.38 7.28 5.39
CA PHE A 165 7.80 6.42 4.27
C PHE A 165 6.67 6.36 3.26
N SER A 166 6.84 7.02 2.13
CA SER A 166 5.76 7.21 1.15
C SER A 166 6.12 6.69 -0.22
N THR A 167 5.08 6.30 -0.96
CA THR A 167 5.17 6.13 -2.40
C THR A 167 5.35 7.50 -3.07
N GLY A 168 6.23 7.57 -4.06
CA GLY A 168 6.44 8.77 -4.87
C GLY A 168 5.26 9.03 -5.81
N ASP A 169 4.20 9.63 -5.29
CA ASP A 169 2.95 9.84 -6.05
C ASP A 169 3.16 10.73 -7.28
N ALA A 170 4.03 11.75 -7.18
CA ALA A 170 4.35 12.59 -8.33
C ALA A 170 4.95 11.77 -9.47
N ALA A 171 5.94 10.91 -9.18
CA ALA A 171 6.55 10.03 -10.17
C ALA A 171 5.55 9.03 -10.75
N GLY A 172 4.67 8.49 -9.91
CA GLY A 172 3.64 7.54 -10.33
C GLY A 172 2.64 8.15 -11.30
N ILE A 173 2.13 9.32 -11.01
CA ILE A 173 1.19 10.04 -11.88
C ILE A 173 1.88 10.49 -13.16
N ARG A 174 3.11 10.98 -13.10
CA ARG A 174 3.87 11.36 -14.29
C ARG A 174 4.10 10.15 -15.21
N ALA A 175 4.42 8.99 -14.66
CA ALA A 175 4.56 7.76 -15.45
C ALA A 175 3.24 7.33 -16.11
N ALA A 176 2.13 7.41 -15.41
CA ALA A 176 0.81 7.06 -15.95
C ALA A 176 0.40 8.00 -17.10
N VAL A 177 0.48 9.31 -16.88
CA VAL A 177 0.13 10.31 -17.89
C VAL A 177 1.10 10.25 -19.08
N GLY A 178 2.41 10.10 -18.83
CA GLY A 178 3.41 9.97 -19.88
C GLY A 178 3.16 8.75 -20.77
N HIS A 179 2.77 7.63 -20.20
CA HIS A 179 2.37 6.43 -20.93
C HIS A 179 1.15 6.70 -21.86
N LEU A 180 0.13 7.32 -21.33
CA LEU A 180 -1.07 7.69 -22.09
C LEU A 180 -0.76 8.71 -23.20
N ALA A 181 0.10 9.68 -22.91
CA ALA A 181 0.56 10.66 -23.91
C ALA A 181 1.26 10.00 -25.09
N GLN A 182 2.10 8.99 -24.82
CA GLN A 182 2.77 8.20 -25.87
C GLN A 182 1.77 7.42 -26.74
N LEU A 183 0.61 7.06 -26.16
CA LEU A 183 -0.48 6.42 -26.89
C LEU A 183 -1.40 7.42 -27.62
N GLY A 184 -1.04 8.70 -27.62
CA GLY A 184 -1.78 9.76 -28.34
C GLY A 184 -2.93 10.38 -27.55
N HIS A 185 -3.12 10.04 -26.28
CA HIS A 185 -4.14 10.66 -25.45
C HIS A 185 -3.75 12.07 -25.03
N ARG A 186 -4.67 13.01 -25.12
CA ARG A 186 -4.54 14.39 -24.66
C ARG A 186 -5.64 14.76 -23.66
N ASN A 187 -6.86 14.25 -23.86
CA ASN A 187 -8.00 14.46 -23.00
C ASN A 187 -8.00 13.38 -21.89
N ILE A 188 -7.08 13.53 -20.96
CA ILE A 188 -6.84 12.60 -19.87
C ILE A 188 -7.52 13.16 -18.62
N ALA A 189 -8.28 12.35 -17.91
CA ALA A 189 -8.89 12.70 -16.63
C ALA A 189 -8.17 12.02 -15.48
N LEU A 190 -8.17 12.65 -14.30
CA LEU A 190 -7.79 12.04 -13.04
C LEU A 190 -9.03 11.84 -12.18
N LEU A 191 -9.23 10.62 -11.69
CA LEU A 191 -10.24 10.29 -10.69
C LEU A 191 -9.50 9.76 -9.46
N THR A 192 -9.46 10.53 -8.38
CA THR A 192 -8.70 10.20 -7.18
C THR A 192 -9.51 10.46 -5.91
N GLY A 193 -8.86 10.38 -4.75
CA GLY A 193 -9.47 10.65 -3.46
C GLY A 193 -9.60 12.12 -3.14
N ARG A 194 -10.14 12.41 -1.97
CA ARG A 194 -10.34 13.79 -1.47
C ARG A 194 -9.00 14.48 -1.25
N SER A 195 -8.89 15.73 -1.70
CA SER A 195 -7.63 16.50 -1.69
C SER A 195 -7.19 16.96 -0.29
N HIS A 196 -8.02 16.79 0.75
CA HIS A 196 -7.56 17.00 2.12
C HIS A 196 -6.69 15.84 2.65
N VAL A 197 -6.58 14.74 1.89
CA VAL A 197 -5.72 13.61 2.19
C VAL A 197 -4.40 13.74 1.41
N VAL A 198 -3.28 13.62 2.09
CA VAL A 198 -1.95 13.91 1.52
C VAL A 198 -1.66 13.16 0.22
N PRO A 199 -1.83 11.83 0.11
CA PRO A 199 -1.57 11.13 -1.14
C PRO A 199 -2.46 11.62 -2.30
N SER A 200 -3.72 11.90 -2.05
CA SER A 200 -4.64 12.44 -3.07
C SER A 200 -4.24 13.84 -3.51
N ALA A 201 -3.86 14.70 -2.57
CA ALA A 201 -3.37 16.05 -2.89
C ALA A 201 -2.09 16.00 -3.74
N ARG A 202 -1.16 15.09 -3.44
CA ARG A 202 0.07 14.89 -4.21
C ARG A 202 -0.21 14.41 -5.62
N LYS A 203 -1.14 13.45 -5.79
CA LYS A 203 -1.57 12.96 -7.10
C LYS A 203 -2.20 14.06 -7.93
N LEU A 204 -3.09 14.85 -7.33
CA LEU A 204 -3.76 15.95 -8.01
C LEU A 204 -2.76 17.03 -8.45
N ALA A 205 -1.86 17.43 -7.58
CA ALA A 205 -0.83 18.43 -7.90
C ALA A 205 0.08 17.96 -9.04
N ALA A 206 0.54 16.72 -9.00
CA ALA A 206 1.36 16.13 -10.05
C ALA A 206 0.62 16.03 -11.38
N PHE A 207 -0.67 15.67 -11.33
CA PHE A 207 -1.50 15.59 -12.52
C PHE A 207 -1.68 16.96 -13.18
N ARG A 208 -2.00 17.99 -12.43
CA ARG A 208 -2.10 19.37 -12.95
C ARG A 208 -0.80 19.83 -13.57
N GLU A 209 0.32 19.57 -12.91
CA GLU A 209 1.64 19.95 -13.39
C GLU A 209 1.98 19.25 -14.71
N ILE A 210 1.82 17.93 -14.82
CA ILE A 210 2.17 17.19 -16.04
C ILE A 210 1.23 17.51 -17.21
N MET A 211 -0.05 17.74 -16.96
CA MET A 211 -1.00 18.17 -18.00
C MET A 211 -0.67 19.56 -18.52
N SER A 212 -0.22 20.47 -17.67
CA SER A 212 0.27 21.79 -18.08
C SER A 212 1.55 21.68 -18.92
N GLU A 213 2.52 20.89 -18.47
CA GLU A 213 3.79 20.71 -19.18
C GLU A 213 3.60 20.08 -20.56
N LEU A 214 2.81 19.02 -20.68
CA LEU A 214 2.67 18.27 -21.93
C LEU A 214 1.66 18.87 -22.90
N PHE A 215 0.59 19.48 -22.40
CA PHE A 215 -0.57 19.83 -23.22
C PHE A 215 -1.00 21.28 -23.09
N ASP A 216 -0.32 22.08 -22.26
CA ASP A 216 -0.70 23.47 -21.96
C ASP A 216 -2.14 23.59 -21.43
N VAL A 217 -2.57 22.62 -20.64
CA VAL A 217 -3.89 22.58 -20.01
C VAL A 217 -3.76 23.02 -18.55
N GLU A 218 -4.39 24.14 -18.19
CA GLU A 218 -4.30 24.69 -16.82
C GLU A 218 -5.34 24.08 -15.88
N ASP A 219 -6.54 23.72 -16.38
CA ASP A 219 -7.62 23.14 -15.60
C ASP A 219 -8.06 21.80 -16.21
N PRO A 220 -7.31 20.73 -16.00
CA PRO A 220 -7.62 19.43 -16.56
C PRO A 220 -8.84 18.79 -15.89
N LEU A 221 -9.41 17.79 -16.55
CA LEU A 221 -10.56 17.03 -16.03
C LEU A 221 -10.16 16.25 -14.77
N THR A 222 -10.83 16.52 -13.66
CA THR A 222 -10.59 15.82 -12.40
C THR A 222 -11.89 15.50 -11.69
N ALA A 223 -11.89 14.42 -10.92
CA ALA A 223 -12.96 14.07 -9.99
C ALA A 223 -12.34 13.55 -8.69
N GLU A 224 -12.93 13.96 -7.57
CA GLU A 224 -12.55 13.50 -6.25
C GLU A 224 -13.67 12.67 -5.65
N THR A 225 -13.38 11.43 -5.28
CA THR A 225 -14.35 10.50 -4.72
C THR A 225 -13.77 9.79 -3.50
N PHE A 226 -14.56 9.02 -2.78
CA PHE A 226 -14.03 8.02 -1.89
C PHE A 226 -13.25 6.96 -2.70
N TYR A 227 -12.28 6.31 -2.07
CA TYR A 227 -11.50 5.22 -2.68
C TYR A 227 -12.33 3.93 -2.75
N THR A 228 -13.54 4.01 -3.30
CA THR A 228 -14.46 2.89 -3.44
C THR A 228 -14.81 2.67 -4.91
N TYR A 229 -15.11 1.42 -5.24
CA TYR A 229 -15.60 1.00 -6.53
C TYR A 229 -16.88 1.77 -6.95
N GLU A 230 -17.84 1.84 -6.05
CA GLU A 230 -19.15 2.44 -6.30
C GLU A 230 -19.06 3.96 -6.53
N ALA A 231 -18.27 4.66 -5.73
CA ALA A 231 -18.10 6.10 -5.86
C ALA A 231 -17.41 6.47 -7.18
N ALA A 232 -16.40 5.70 -7.58
CA ALA A 232 -15.72 5.90 -8.86
C ALA A 232 -16.63 5.61 -10.05
N ALA A 233 -17.43 4.55 -10.00
CA ALA A 233 -18.40 4.23 -11.04
C ALA A 233 -19.40 5.38 -11.24
N ALA A 234 -19.91 5.94 -10.14
CA ALA A 234 -20.86 7.05 -10.18
C ALA A 234 -20.27 8.34 -10.79
N ALA A 235 -18.96 8.59 -10.64
CA ALA A 235 -18.28 9.78 -11.15
C ALA A 235 -17.86 9.67 -12.62
N THR A 236 -17.82 8.47 -13.19
CA THR A 236 -17.25 8.20 -14.52
C THR A 236 -17.97 8.94 -15.64
N GLY A 237 -19.30 8.94 -15.64
CA GLY A 237 -20.09 9.51 -16.73
C GLY A 237 -19.79 10.99 -16.98
N THR A 238 -19.59 11.77 -15.94
CA THR A 238 -19.25 13.20 -16.04
C THR A 238 -17.93 13.41 -16.80
N LEU A 239 -16.92 12.61 -16.50
CA LEU A 239 -15.60 12.70 -17.15
C LEU A 239 -15.70 12.33 -18.63
N ILE A 240 -16.47 11.30 -18.96
CA ILE A 240 -16.64 10.84 -20.35
C ILE A 240 -17.43 11.87 -21.18
N ARG A 241 -18.49 12.45 -20.62
CA ARG A 241 -19.25 13.51 -21.28
C ARG A 241 -18.41 14.77 -21.51
N ALA A 242 -17.43 15.01 -20.66
CA ALA A 242 -16.48 16.12 -20.83
C ALA A 242 -15.37 15.81 -21.86
N GLY A 243 -15.35 14.62 -22.45
CA GLY A 243 -14.47 14.26 -23.56
C GLY A 243 -13.24 13.44 -23.19
N ALA A 244 -13.13 12.92 -21.97
CA ALA A 244 -11.99 12.08 -21.59
C ALA A 244 -11.89 10.82 -22.45
N THR A 245 -10.69 10.56 -22.99
CA THR A 245 -10.36 9.34 -23.73
C THR A 245 -9.54 8.36 -22.90
N ALA A 246 -9.05 8.82 -21.77
CA ALA A 246 -8.32 8.02 -20.79
C ALA A 246 -8.58 8.55 -19.39
N VAL A 247 -8.61 7.66 -18.41
CA VAL A 247 -8.79 7.99 -16.99
C VAL A 247 -7.65 7.36 -16.18
N VAL A 248 -6.93 8.20 -15.45
CA VAL A 248 -5.99 7.79 -14.42
C VAL A 248 -6.71 7.80 -13.08
N CYS A 249 -6.67 6.69 -12.37
CA CYS A 249 -7.35 6.55 -11.08
C CYS A 249 -6.34 6.60 -9.92
N GLY A 250 -6.80 7.01 -8.76
CA GLY A 250 -5.98 7.07 -7.54
C GLY A 250 -5.86 5.72 -6.82
N SER A 251 -6.65 4.72 -7.21
CA SER A 251 -6.59 3.35 -6.69
C SER A 251 -7.08 2.36 -7.72
N ASP A 252 -6.68 1.09 -7.54
CA ASP A 252 -7.19 0.00 -8.39
C ASP A 252 -8.70 -0.19 -8.23
N MET A 253 -9.21 -0.02 -7.02
CA MET A 253 -10.65 -0.14 -6.76
C MET A 253 -11.45 0.92 -7.52
N GLN A 254 -10.96 2.14 -7.59
CA GLN A 254 -11.56 3.18 -8.42
C GLN A 254 -11.48 2.82 -9.90
N ALA A 255 -10.35 2.29 -10.36
CA ALA A 255 -10.20 1.87 -11.76
C ALA A 255 -11.20 0.79 -12.16
N LEU A 256 -11.43 -0.19 -11.31
CA LEU A 256 -12.45 -1.22 -11.55
C LEU A 256 -13.86 -0.63 -11.61
N GLY A 257 -14.16 0.35 -10.78
CA GLY A 257 -15.43 1.09 -10.83
C GLY A 257 -15.61 1.84 -12.14
N VAL A 258 -14.57 2.52 -12.61
CA VAL A 258 -14.57 3.22 -13.91
C VAL A 258 -14.81 2.23 -15.05
N ILE A 259 -14.11 1.10 -15.07
CA ILE A 259 -14.27 0.06 -16.10
C ILE A 259 -15.71 -0.46 -16.12
N ARG A 260 -16.30 -0.71 -14.97
CA ARG A 260 -17.69 -1.16 -14.88
C ARG A 260 -18.66 -0.13 -15.43
N ALA A 261 -18.51 1.14 -15.07
CA ALA A 261 -19.38 2.22 -15.55
C ALA A 261 -19.24 2.39 -17.07
N LEU A 262 -18.05 2.27 -17.63
CA LEU A 262 -17.83 2.34 -19.07
C LEU A 262 -18.54 1.20 -19.80
N ARG A 263 -18.42 -0.03 -19.31
CA ARG A 263 -19.12 -1.19 -19.88
C ARG A 263 -20.64 -1.02 -19.83
N ASP A 264 -21.17 -0.54 -18.72
CA ASP A 264 -22.60 -0.30 -18.57
C ASP A 264 -23.10 0.79 -19.53
N ALA A 265 -22.24 1.72 -19.94
CA ALA A 265 -22.50 2.73 -20.96
C ALA A 265 -22.23 2.26 -22.40
N GLY A 266 -21.87 1.00 -22.60
CA GLY A 266 -21.57 0.42 -23.93
C GLY A 266 -20.20 0.81 -24.47
N LEU A 267 -19.27 1.29 -23.65
CA LEU A 267 -17.92 1.66 -24.04
C LEU A 267 -16.91 0.57 -23.68
N SER A 268 -16.01 0.28 -24.60
CA SER A 268 -14.97 -0.74 -24.44
C SER A 268 -13.72 -0.17 -23.77
N VAL A 269 -13.13 -0.97 -22.87
CA VAL A 269 -11.80 -0.72 -22.30
C VAL A 269 -10.86 -1.80 -22.85
N PRO A 270 -9.77 -1.48 -23.52
CA PRO A 270 -9.17 -0.14 -23.68
C PRO A 270 -9.57 0.62 -24.95
N ASP A 271 -10.35 0.04 -25.85
CA ASP A 271 -10.50 0.58 -27.22
C ASP A 271 -11.20 1.95 -27.26
N ASP A 272 -12.26 2.15 -26.48
CA ASP A 272 -12.94 3.45 -26.42
C ASP A 272 -12.35 4.36 -25.34
N VAL A 273 -11.95 3.80 -24.23
CA VAL A 273 -11.36 4.53 -23.10
C VAL A 273 -10.26 3.70 -22.47
N SER A 274 -9.06 4.28 -22.32
CA SER A 274 -7.97 3.70 -21.57
C SER A 274 -8.13 3.99 -20.07
N VAL A 275 -7.78 3.02 -19.23
CA VAL A 275 -7.86 3.15 -17.77
C VAL A 275 -6.56 2.72 -17.13
N VAL A 276 -6.04 3.55 -16.23
CA VAL A 276 -4.85 3.27 -15.43
C VAL A 276 -5.23 3.27 -13.95
N GLY A 277 -4.87 2.22 -13.23
CA GLY A 277 -5.07 2.11 -11.79
C GLY A 277 -3.88 2.62 -10.98
N TYR A 278 -3.94 2.37 -9.69
CA TYR A 278 -2.91 2.74 -8.73
C TYR A 278 -2.94 1.73 -7.59
N ASP A 279 -1.83 1.20 -7.19
CA ASP A 279 -1.52 0.24 -6.12
C ASP A 279 -0.88 -1.04 -6.63
N ASP A 280 -1.42 -1.67 -7.66
CA ASP A 280 -1.09 -3.00 -8.20
C ASP A 280 -1.26 -4.11 -7.15
N THR A 281 -2.48 -4.26 -6.67
CA THR A 281 -2.84 -5.41 -5.84
C THR A 281 -2.88 -6.70 -6.68
N PHE A 282 -2.76 -7.86 -6.02
CA PHE A 282 -2.46 -9.13 -6.69
C PHE A 282 -3.47 -9.58 -7.75
N LEU A 283 -4.71 -9.12 -7.67
CA LEU A 283 -5.75 -9.51 -8.65
C LEU A 283 -5.68 -8.73 -9.97
N MET A 284 -4.92 -7.64 -10.06
CA MET A 284 -4.97 -6.73 -11.21
C MET A 284 -4.35 -7.32 -12.48
N SER A 285 -3.51 -8.33 -12.36
CA SER A 285 -3.02 -9.10 -13.52
C SER A 285 -4.04 -10.12 -14.04
N HIS A 286 -5.11 -10.36 -13.31
CA HIS A 286 -6.15 -11.38 -13.61
C HIS A 286 -7.52 -10.79 -13.93
N THR A 287 -7.66 -9.47 -13.92
CA THR A 287 -8.89 -8.80 -14.35
C THR A 287 -9.06 -8.82 -15.85
N ASP A 288 -10.25 -8.49 -16.35
CA ASP A 288 -10.53 -8.40 -17.78
C ASP A 288 -11.12 -7.00 -18.11
N PRO A 289 -10.30 -6.14 -18.78
CA PRO A 289 -8.91 -6.34 -19.16
C PRO A 289 -7.96 -6.35 -17.94
N ALA A 290 -6.80 -7.00 -18.07
CA ALA A 290 -5.76 -6.95 -17.05
C ALA A 290 -5.31 -5.48 -16.90
N LEU A 291 -5.28 -4.99 -15.67
CA LEU A 291 -5.16 -3.55 -15.39
C LEU A 291 -3.72 -3.04 -15.48
N THR A 292 -3.51 -2.05 -16.35
CA THR A 292 -2.33 -1.19 -16.30
C THR A 292 -2.44 -0.33 -15.05
N THR A 293 -1.40 -0.33 -14.21
CA THR A 293 -1.47 0.31 -12.91
C THR A 293 -0.10 0.74 -12.40
N VAL A 294 -0.08 1.65 -11.44
CA VAL A 294 1.13 2.10 -10.75
C VAL A 294 1.33 1.22 -9.53
N ARG A 295 2.46 0.50 -9.49
CA ARG A 295 2.79 -0.40 -8.37
C ARG A 295 3.46 0.37 -7.25
N GLN A 296 2.85 0.39 -6.07
CA GLN A 296 3.48 0.92 -4.88
C GLN A 296 4.64 0.01 -4.44
N PRO A 297 5.78 0.57 -4.02
CA PRO A 297 6.92 -0.22 -3.55
C PRO A 297 6.73 -0.67 -2.08
N VAL A 298 5.73 -1.51 -1.84
CA VAL A 298 5.26 -1.90 -0.50
C VAL A 298 6.39 -2.53 0.32
N ASN A 299 7.18 -3.44 -0.27
CA ASN A 299 8.27 -4.10 0.44
C ASN A 299 9.35 -3.11 0.91
N ALA A 300 9.77 -2.21 0.04
CA ALA A 300 10.78 -1.20 0.37
C ALA A 300 10.30 -0.27 1.50
N ILE A 301 9.05 0.19 1.39
CA ILE A 301 8.44 1.06 2.39
C ILE A 301 8.34 0.36 3.74
N THR A 302 7.78 -0.85 3.77
CA THR A 302 7.54 -1.57 5.02
C THR A 302 8.85 -1.98 5.70
N ASN A 303 9.83 -2.44 4.95
CA ASN A 303 11.14 -2.81 5.51
C ASN A 303 11.85 -1.59 6.10
N ALA A 304 11.87 -0.46 5.41
CA ALA A 304 12.48 0.76 5.90
C ALA A 304 11.78 1.31 7.15
N ALA A 305 10.45 1.32 7.15
CA ALA A 305 9.66 1.78 8.29
C ALA A 305 9.92 0.93 9.54
N VAL A 306 9.88 -0.39 9.40
CA VAL A 306 10.12 -1.33 10.50
C VAL A 306 11.55 -1.21 11.04
N GLN A 307 12.55 -1.17 10.16
CA GLN A 307 13.95 -1.04 10.59
C GLN A 307 14.18 0.27 11.35
N THR A 308 13.66 1.38 10.85
CA THR A 308 13.79 2.68 11.50
C THR A 308 13.15 2.67 12.88
N LEU A 309 11.96 2.09 13.02
CA LEU A 309 11.28 1.99 14.29
C LEU A 309 12.04 1.11 15.29
N PHE A 310 12.52 -0.05 14.85
CA PHE A 310 13.28 -0.95 15.73
C PHE A 310 14.62 -0.33 16.20
N ASP A 311 15.31 0.41 15.34
CA ASP A 311 16.50 1.15 15.72
C ASP A 311 16.18 2.20 16.80
N ALA A 312 15.06 2.88 16.70
CA ALA A 312 14.62 3.85 17.70
C ALA A 312 14.25 3.19 19.02
N ILE A 313 13.56 2.05 19.00
CA ILE A 313 13.21 1.29 20.21
C ILE A 313 14.49 0.84 20.93
N GLY A 314 15.47 0.34 20.19
CA GLY A 314 16.70 -0.20 20.76
C GLY A 314 17.68 0.84 21.33
N SER A 315 17.62 2.09 20.87
CA SER A 315 18.62 3.12 21.18
C SER A 315 18.08 4.31 21.98
N ALA A 316 16.80 4.33 22.36
CA ALA A 316 16.13 5.48 22.97
C ALA A 316 16.32 6.79 22.16
N ARG A 317 16.53 6.68 20.86
CA ARG A 317 16.79 7.80 19.95
C ARG A 317 15.51 8.58 19.69
N THR A 318 15.58 9.91 19.81
CA THR A 318 14.46 10.78 19.44
C THR A 318 14.32 10.83 17.93
N LEU A 319 13.13 10.44 17.42
CA LEU A 319 12.80 10.55 16.01
C LEU A 319 12.39 11.99 15.66
N VAL A 320 12.77 12.41 14.48
CA VAL A 320 12.41 13.71 13.91
C VAL A 320 11.68 13.51 12.61
N HIS A 321 11.00 14.57 12.14
CA HIS A 321 10.36 14.51 10.83
C HIS A 321 11.42 14.35 9.73
N GLU A 322 11.23 13.33 8.89
CA GLU A 322 11.97 13.09 7.66
C GLU A 322 11.00 12.51 6.63
N ASP A 323 11.12 12.91 5.38
CA ASP A 323 10.25 12.47 4.30
C ASP A 323 11.04 11.53 3.36
N TYR A 324 10.84 10.23 3.52
CA TYR A 324 11.45 9.21 2.65
C TYR A 324 10.47 8.81 1.57
N VAL A 325 10.82 9.07 0.32
CA VAL A 325 9.99 8.82 -0.85
C VAL A 325 10.59 7.71 -1.69
N TYR A 326 9.79 6.71 -2.03
CA TYR A 326 10.17 5.54 -2.83
C TYR A 326 9.44 5.57 -4.16
N ASN A 327 10.18 5.49 -5.26
CA ASN A 327 9.59 5.56 -6.59
C ASN A 327 8.78 4.30 -6.92
N PRO A 328 7.52 4.46 -7.36
CA PRO A 328 6.72 3.36 -7.86
C PRO A 328 7.09 3.00 -9.30
N ASP A 329 6.59 1.85 -9.77
CA ASP A 329 6.72 1.40 -11.15
C ASP A 329 5.38 1.43 -11.86
N LEU A 330 5.37 1.82 -13.13
CA LEU A 330 4.21 1.61 -13.99
C LEU A 330 4.25 0.19 -14.56
N VAL A 331 3.18 -0.56 -14.33
CA VAL A 331 3.00 -1.92 -14.87
C VAL A 331 2.00 -1.86 -16.00
N VAL A 332 2.48 -1.98 -17.24
CA VAL A 332 1.65 -1.93 -18.44
C VAL A 332 1.05 -3.30 -18.69
N ARG A 333 -0.29 -3.36 -18.78
CA ARG A 333 -1.04 -4.57 -19.09
C ARG A 333 -1.97 -4.31 -20.29
N SER A 334 -3.26 -4.59 -20.16
CA SER A 334 -4.20 -4.60 -21.30
C SER A 334 -5.30 -3.54 -21.23
N SER A 335 -5.29 -2.67 -20.20
CA SER A 335 -6.35 -1.67 -20.02
C SER A 335 -6.08 -0.34 -20.69
N THR A 336 -4.97 -0.22 -21.41
CA THR A 336 -4.61 0.98 -22.19
C THR A 336 -4.32 0.62 -23.62
N ALA A 337 -4.67 1.53 -24.54
CA ALA A 337 -4.47 1.37 -25.98
C ALA A 337 -4.28 2.74 -26.65
N PRO A 338 -3.77 2.79 -27.87
CA PRO A 338 -3.72 4.03 -28.64
C PRO A 338 -5.08 4.73 -28.70
N MET A 339 -5.07 6.05 -28.59
CA MET A 339 -6.29 6.87 -28.65
C MET A 339 -7.01 6.65 -29.97
N ARG A 340 -8.33 6.43 -29.89
CA ARG A 340 -9.22 6.39 -31.06
C ARG A 340 -10.26 7.50 -30.91
N PRO A 341 -10.51 8.29 -31.97
CA PRO A 341 -11.61 9.25 -31.97
C PRO A 341 -12.96 8.54 -31.77
N ARG A 342 -13.81 9.13 -30.95
CA ARG A 342 -15.21 8.70 -30.72
C ARG A 342 -16.14 9.60 -31.47
#